data_eb2e7687760b75f3a7476bf15f6aaa26
#
_entry.id   eb2e7687760b75f3a7476bf15f6aaa26
#
_cell.length_a   1.000
_cell.length_b   1.000
_cell.length_c   1.000
_cell.angle_alpha   90.00
_cell.angle_beta   90.00
_cell.angle_gamma   90.00
#
_symmetry.space_group_name_H-M   'P 1'
#
loop_
_entity.id
_entity.type
_entity.pdbx_description
1 polymer ?
#
loop_
_entity_poly.entity_id
_entity_poly.type
_entity_poly.pdbx_seq_one_letter_code
_entity_poly.pdbx_strand_id
1 'polypeptide(L)'
;MKGFRIFITRIVLAAALCCIGVKGFAQTVSSQAVSLKYKGSGGYSLVERTNLRRYVNGKYVGLTSREVRSFISPSLSPDPAYENPRHQFYGDQWYDGSFYVIEETRRNMAQAAGGIHDSIPSVFHISSKGKVTMYADNGYPSFRSFPAFTTEKVKSGDSWSASAERSVDPLNKGIFTRMPMEVAYTFIQEEKYRDEDVYRLKAIWQTNYGVNHRDYDGDKDLQKAIGGHKADILIRKSSGEPMLVVDTVDETFIYANGEQVNFKGTITLFTEFPPAIDTNKLILSLKRIASLSPEMSPENVNTSSWVAASEAKTKPAAKPGKAVAQAAKNKNNMVVEKTAAGLRLSVRDIRFKPDSSEILASESGRLDEIAAVLKLAPKSQFLVEGHTAAVGRAEGEQKLSVERAHKIAEELAKRGVSSAAFICRGWGGTKPVADNKTDEGRAQNRRVEITILE
;
A
#
# COMPACT_ATOMS: atom_id res chain seq x y z
N MET A 1 22.58 -52.77 -19.76
CA MET A 1 22.86 -51.36 -19.38
C MET A 1 22.87 -50.55 -20.65
N LYS A 2 21.74 -49.88 -20.96
CA LYS A 2 21.63 -48.97 -22.11
C LYS A 2 21.03 -47.66 -21.54
N GLY A 3 21.82 -46.60 -21.64
CA GLY A 3 21.45 -45.28 -21.12
C GLY A 3 20.36 -44.63 -21.95
N PHE A 4 19.37 -44.07 -21.27
CA PHE A 4 18.30 -43.29 -21.86
C PHE A 4 18.72 -41.82 -21.86
N ARG A 5 19.04 -41.28 -23.02
CA ARG A 5 19.24 -39.85 -23.25
C ARG A 5 17.87 -39.21 -23.50
N ILE A 6 17.45 -38.33 -22.62
CA ILE A 6 16.24 -37.48 -22.81
C ILE A 6 16.62 -36.34 -23.74
N PHE A 7 16.04 -36.30 -24.94
CA PHE A 7 16.07 -35.18 -25.85
C PHE A 7 15.02 -34.18 -25.43
N ILE A 8 15.44 -32.96 -25.05
CA ILE A 8 14.55 -31.83 -24.86
C ILE A 8 14.30 -31.23 -26.25
N THR A 9 13.13 -31.51 -26.81
CA THR A 9 12.67 -30.93 -28.07
C THR A 9 12.16 -29.50 -27.83
N ARG A 10 12.88 -28.55 -28.40
CA ARG A 10 12.40 -27.15 -28.50
C ARG A 10 11.22 -27.13 -29.47
N ILE A 11 10.01 -26.87 -28.97
CA ILE A 11 8.85 -26.57 -29.80
C ILE A 11 8.88 -25.08 -30.14
N VAL A 12 9.36 -24.77 -31.34
CA VAL A 12 9.15 -23.44 -31.96
C VAL A 12 7.78 -23.47 -32.62
N LEU A 13 6.81 -22.82 -32.03
CA LEU A 13 5.48 -22.67 -32.62
C LEU A 13 5.50 -21.45 -33.56
N ALA A 14 5.63 -21.71 -34.86
CA ALA A 14 5.43 -20.70 -35.92
C ALA A 14 3.93 -20.48 -36.08
N ALA A 15 3.43 -19.33 -35.70
CA ALA A 15 2.06 -18.90 -35.98
C ALA A 15 2.02 -18.25 -37.36
N ALA A 16 1.35 -18.90 -38.31
CA ALA A 16 1.07 -18.37 -39.64
C ALA A 16 0.08 -17.20 -39.54
N LEU A 17 0.47 -16.02 -40.01
CA LEU A 17 -0.39 -14.85 -40.15
C LEU A 17 -1.31 -15.01 -41.37
N CYS A 18 -2.63 -15.07 -41.14
CA CYS A 18 -3.62 -14.77 -42.18
C CYS A 18 -3.80 -13.24 -42.27
N CYS A 19 -3.34 -12.66 -43.36
CA CYS A 19 -3.56 -11.25 -43.71
C CYS A 19 -5.02 -11.02 -44.11
N ILE A 20 -5.79 -10.33 -43.29
CA ILE A 20 -7.00 -9.63 -43.72
C ILE A 20 -6.67 -8.13 -43.58
N GLY A 21 -6.64 -7.44 -44.73
CA GLY A 21 -6.27 -6.06 -44.82
C GLY A 21 -7.33 -5.14 -44.20
N VAL A 22 -6.99 -4.55 -43.07
CA VAL A 22 -7.62 -3.33 -42.56
C VAL A 22 -6.56 -2.24 -42.63
N LYS A 23 -6.83 -1.20 -43.42
CA LYS A 23 -6.01 0.02 -43.45
C LYS A 23 -6.12 0.69 -42.07
N GLY A 24 -5.25 0.31 -41.15
CA GLY A 24 -5.05 0.94 -39.86
C GLY A 24 -3.89 1.92 -39.98
N PHE A 25 -4.04 3.09 -39.41
CA PHE A 25 -2.98 4.07 -39.22
C PHE A 25 -1.70 3.40 -38.72
N ALA A 26 -0.64 3.44 -39.47
CA ALA A 26 0.68 2.98 -39.05
C ALA A 26 1.18 3.92 -37.94
N GLN A 27 0.97 3.55 -36.70
CA GLN A 27 1.75 4.12 -35.59
C GLN A 27 3.21 3.72 -35.84
N THR A 28 4.08 4.69 -35.96
CA THR A 28 5.53 4.49 -36.06
C THR A 28 5.98 3.74 -34.78
N VAL A 29 6.22 2.45 -34.93
CA VAL A 29 6.84 1.61 -33.85
C VAL A 29 8.24 2.19 -33.66
N SER A 30 8.50 2.76 -32.49
CA SER A 30 9.81 3.26 -32.12
C SER A 30 10.82 2.10 -32.19
N SER A 31 11.77 2.19 -33.09
CA SER A 31 12.82 1.18 -33.28
C SER A 31 13.89 1.24 -32.19
N GLN A 32 13.79 2.18 -31.27
CA GLN A 32 14.79 2.41 -30.23
C GLN A 32 14.61 1.44 -29.04
N ALA A 33 15.69 0.77 -28.66
CA ALA A 33 15.70 -0.11 -27.50
C ALA A 33 15.60 0.69 -26.19
N VAL A 34 14.68 0.32 -25.31
CA VAL A 34 14.40 0.98 -24.03
C VAL A 34 14.89 0.15 -22.83
N SER A 35 15.29 0.83 -21.76
CA SER A 35 15.65 0.19 -20.49
C SER A 35 14.49 0.33 -19.52
N LEU A 36 13.96 -0.80 -19.09
CA LEU A 36 12.91 -0.87 -18.08
C LEU A 36 13.53 -0.81 -16.68
N LYS A 37 13.12 0.15 -15.88
CA LYS A 37 13.64 0.35 -14.52
C LYS A 37 12.54 0.86 -13.60
N TYR A 38 12.46 0.25 -12.43
CA TYR A 38 11.76 0.84 -11.29
C TYR A 38 12.65 1.94 -10.70
N LYS A 39 12.11 3.14 -10.57
CA LYS A 39 12.84 4.29 -10.04
C LYS A 39 12.27 4.73 -8.70
N GLY A 40 11.07 4.25 -8.39
CA GLY A 40 10.27 4.74 -7.29
C GLY A 40 9.78 6.17 -7.54
N SER A 41 8.70 6.50 -6.91
CA SER A 41 8.17 7.86 -6.81
C SER A 41 7.80 8.11 -5.35
N GLY A 42 7.05 9.12 -5.04
CA GLY A 42 6.47 9.33 -3.71
C GLY A 42 5.55 8.19 -3.28
N GLY A 43 4.75 8.41 -2.24
CA GLY A 43 3.72 7.47 -1.84
C GLY A 43 2.66 7.28 -2.92
N TYR A 44 2.08 6.09 -3.00
CA TYR A 44 1.01 5.77 -3.92
C TYR A 44 0.03 4.76 -3.33
N SER A 45 -1.20 4.75 -3.82
CA SER A 45 -2.17 3.71 -3.52
C SER A 45 -2.16 2.64 -4.60
N LEU A 46 -1.98 1.39 -4.19
CA LEU A 46 -2.19 0.22 -5.04
C LEU A 46 -3.57 -0.35 -4.73
N VAL A 47 -4.41 -0.45 -5.75
CA VAL A 47 -5.73 -1.05 -5.64
C VAL A 47 -5.75 -2.35 -6.43
N GLU A 48 -6.02 -3.45 -5.73
CA GLU A 48 -6.23 -4.76 -6.32
C GLU A 48 -7.73 -5.07 -6.29
N ARG A 49 -8.34 -5.25 -7.46
CA ARG A 49 -9.72 -5.70 -7.61
C ARG A 49 -9.77 -7.09 -8.17
N THR A 50 -10.38 -7.99 -7.43
CA THR A 50 -10.60 -9.38 -7.82
C THR A 50 -12.06 -9.57 -8.16
N ASN A 51 -12.36 -10.01 -9.39
CA ASN A 51 -13.70 -10.37 -9.85
C ASN A 51 -13.66 -11.78 -10.43
N LEU A 52 -13.96 -12.76 -9.59
CA LEU A 52 -13.78 -14.17 -9.93
C LEU A 52 -15.09 -14.94 -9.73
N ARG A 53 -15.47 -15.72 -10.74
CA ARG A 53 -16.48 -16.78 -10.61
C ARG A 53 -15.85 -17.90 -9.81
N ARG A 54 -16.51 -18.33 -8.75
CA ARG A 54 -16.08 -19.43 -7.89
C ARG A 54 -16.86 -20.69 -8.21
N TYR A 55 -16.14 -21.78 -8.38
CA TYR A 55 -16.71 -23.12 -8.55
C TYR A 55 -16.15 -24.02 -7.46
N VAL A 56 -16.99 -24.86 -6.86
CA VAL A 56 -16.59 -25.89 -5.90
C VAL A 56 -16.96 -27.24 -6.49
N ASN A 57 -15.96 -28.10 -6.64
CA ASN A 57 -16.12 -29.41 -7.29
C ASN A 57 -16.83 -29.33 -8.64
N GLY A 58 -16.47 -28.33 -9.45
CA GLY A 58 -17.04 -28.07 -10.77
C GLY A 58 -18.40 -27.34 -10.77
N LYS A 59 -19.04 -27.17 -9.60
CA LYS A 59 -20.34 -26.49 -9.50
C LYS A 59 -20.15 -24.99 -9.21
N TYR A 60 -20.78 -24.13 -10.00
CA TYR A 60 -20.78 -22.69 -9.77
C TYR A 60 -21.47 -22.36 -8.43
N VAL A 61 -20.76 -21.62 -7.57
CA VAL A 61 -21.24 -21.25 -6.24
C VAL A 61 -21.40 -19.73 -6.03
N GLY A 62 -20.95 -18.92 -6.98
CA GLY A 62 -21.13 -17.47 -6.92
C GLY A 62 -19.96 -16.67 -7.48
N LEU A 63 -20.07 -15.36 -7.36
CA LEU A 63 -19.01 -14.40 -7.71
C LEU A 63 -18.30 -13.98 -6.43
N THR A 64 -16.98 -14.04 -6.44
CA THR A 64 -16.14 -13.41 -5.42
C THR A 64 -15.67 -12.07 -5.98
N SER A 65 -16.04 -10.98 -5.33
CA SER A 65 -15.54 -9.65 -5.61
C SER A 65 -14.81 -9.14 -4.36
N ARG A 66 -13.56 -8.75 -4.53
CA ARG A 66 -12.69 -8.28 -3.44
C ARG A 66 -11.92 -7.06 -3.90
N GLU A 67 -11.82 -6.06 -3.05
CA GLU A 67 -10.94 -4.95 -3.26
C GLU A 67 -9.94 -4.88 -2.11
N VAL A 68 -8.65 -4.87 -2.44
CA VAL A 68 -7.57 -4.61 -1.50
C VAL A 68 -6.99 -3.27 -1.87
N ARG A 69 -7.03 -2.33 -0.95
CA ARG A 69 -6.34 -1.05 -1.08
C ARG A 69 -5.12 -1.06 -0.19
N SER A 70 -4.01 -0.65 -0.77
CA SER A 70 -2.73 -0.55 -0.08
C SER A 70 -2.26 0.88 -0.18
N PHE A 71 -1.89 1.47 0.93
CA PHE A 71 -1.15 2.72 0.89
C PHE A 71 0.33 2.42 1.10
N ILE A 72 1.15 2.80 0.13
CA ILE A 72 2.57 2.47 0.08
C ILE A 72 3.36 3.77 0.18
N SER A 73 4.09 3.95 1.29
CA SER A 73 4.93 5.11 1.54
C SER A 73 6.41 4.74 1.41
N PRO A 74 7.23 5.56 0.75
CA PRO A 74 8.67 5.38 0.80
C PRO A 74 9.17 5.61 2.23
N SER A 75 10.01 4.72 2.70
CA SER A 75 10.72 4.82 3.96
C SER A 75 12.16 5.26 3.69
N LEU A 76 12.68 6.21 4.47
CA LEU A 76 14.07 6.68 4.34
C LEU A 76 15.07 5.66 4.87
N SER A 77 14.63 4.78 5.77
CA SER A 77 15.36 3.61 6.24
C SER A 77 14.36 2.59 6.77
N PRO A 78 14.66 1.29 6.72
CA PRO A 78 13.86 0.30 7.42
C PRO A 78 13.81 0.65 8.90
N ASP A 79 12.77 0.21 9.57
CA ASP A 79 12.75 0.21 11.04
C ASP A 79 14.04 -0.44 11.55
N PRO A 80 14.76 0.15 12.52
CA PRO A 80 15.98 -0.44 13.10
C PRO A 80 15.82 -1.90 13.52
N ALA A 81 14.60 -2.34 13.84
CA ALA A 81 14.28 -3.75 14.12
C ALA A 81 14.52 -4.68 12.90
N TYR A 82 14.55 -4.13 11.69
CA TYR A 82 14.76 -4.87 10.43
C TYR A 82 16.10 -4.53 9.77
N GLU A 83 16.93 -3.70 10.38
CA GLU A 83 18.26 -3.36 9.86
C GLU A 83 19.16 -4.60 9.84
N ASN A 84 19.37 -5.13 8.64
CA ASN A 84 20.54 -5.93 8.37
C ASN A 84 21.59 -5.00 7.72
N PRO A 85 22.67 -4.60 8.44
CA PRO A 85 23.66 -3.64 7.92
C PRO A 85 24.43 -4.13 6.68
N ARG A 86 24.24 -5.38 6.27
CA ARG A 86 24.85 -5.96 5.05
C ARG A 86 24.10 -5.67 3.77
N HIS A 87 22.94 -5.02 3.83
CA HIS A 87 22.07 -4.76 2.68
C HIS A 87 21.85 -3.27 2.43
N GLN A 88 22.92 -2.48 2.37
CA GLN A 88 22.83 -1.15 1.76
C GLN A 88 22.77 -1.31 0.24
N PHE A 89 21.56 -1.35 -0.31
CA PHE A 89 21.34 -1.34 -1.75
C PHE A 89 21.28 0.10 -2.24
N TYR A 90 22.36 0.58 -2.85
CA TYR A 90 22.38 1.89 -3.47
C TYR A 90 21.37 1.94 -4.62
N GLY A 91 20.44 2.88 -4.57
CA GLY A 91 19.47 3.18 -5.62
C GLY A 91 18.17 2.40 -5.56
N ASP A 92 17.94 1.63 -4.53
CA ASP A 92 16.70 0.88 -4.31
C ASP A 92 15.80 1.57 -3.28
N GLN A 93 14.50 1.38 -3.39
CA GLN A 93 13.50 2.04 -2.53
C GLN A 93 13.03 1.10 -1.42
N TRP A 94 12.89 1.66 -0.22
CA TRP A 94 12.21 1.01 0.90
C TRP A 94 10.79 1.52 0.98
N TYR A 95 9.84 0.62 1.13
CA TYR A 95 8.44 0.95 1.30
C TYR A 95 7.89 0.34 2.58
N ASP A 96 7.20 1.17 3.35
CA ASP A 96 6.34 0.75 4.44
C ASP A 96 4.90 0.83 3.92
N GLY A 97 4.23 -0.32 3.83
CA GLY A 97 2.90 -0.42 3.27
C GLY A 97 1.85 -0.65 4.35
N SER A 98 0.79 0.14 4.32
CA SER A 98 -0.43 -0.15 5.05
C SER A 98 -1.48 -0.68 4.09
N PHE A 99 -2.02 -1.85 4.39
CA PHE A 99 -3.01 -2.54 3.56
C PHE A 99 -4.32 -2.63 4.32
N TYR A 100 -5.43 -2.50 3.60
CA TYR A 100 -6.75 -2.83 4.13
C TYR A 100 -7.55 -3.58 3.07
N VAL A 101 -8.34 -4.53 3.52
CA VAL A 101 -9.12 -5.40 2.65
C VAL A 101 -10.57 -5.00 2.73
N ILE A 102 -11.15 -4.65 1.58
CA ILE A 102 -12.60 -4.49 1.43
C ILE A 102 -13.11 -5.74 0.75
N GLU A 103 -13.73 -6.64 1.48
CA GLU A 103 -14.38 -7.79 0.89
C GLU A 103 -15.84 -7.48 0.66
N GLU A 104 -16.23 -7.32 -0.61
CA GLU A 104 -17.60 -7.33 -1.05
C GLU A 104 -17.97 -8.73 -1.55
N THR A 105 -18.46 -9.58 -0.67
CA THR A 105 -19.13 -10.80 -1.14
C THR A 105 -20.51 -10.43 -1.61
N ARG A 106 -20.68 -10.15 -2.90
CA ARG A 106 -22.00 -9.91 -3.49
C ARG A 106 -22.78 -11.23 -3.61
N ARG A 107 -23.42 -11.63 -2.53
CA ARG A 107 -24.57 -12.55 -2.59
C ARG A 107 -25.81 -11.71 -2.77
N ASN A 108 -26.52 -11.88 -3.90
CA ASN A 108 -27.84 -11.28 -4.17
C ASN A 108 -27.85 -9.74 -4.17
N MET A 109 -26.85 -9.09 -4.73
CA MET A 109 -26.75 -7.61 -4.87
C MET A 109 -26.77 -6.81 -3.54
N ALA A 110 -26.60 -7.43 -2.40
CA ALA A 110 -26.38 -6.72 -1.16
C ALA A 110 -24.92 -6.26 -1.05
N GLN A 111 -24.71 -4.95 -0.95
CA GLN A 111 -23.41 -4.34 -0.78
C GLN A 111 -23.09 -4.34 0.72
N ALA A 112 -21.95 -4.91 1.11
CA ALA A 112 -21.44 -4.72 2.46
C ALA A 112 -21.02 -3.25 2.62
N ALA A 113 -21.49 -2.59 3.67
CA ALA A 113 -21.11 -1.21 3.95
C ALA A 113 -19.62 -1.15 4.28
N GLY A 114 -18.89 -0.27 3.58
CA GLY A 114 -17.51 0.05 3.94
C GLY A 114 -17.45 0.66 5.35
N GLY A 115 -16.62 0.10 6.21
CA GLY A 115 -16.38 0.56 7.58
C GLY A 115 -14.97 1.15 7.74
N ILE A 116 -14.61 1.40 8.97
CA ILE A 116 -13.23 1.69 9.36
C ILE A 116 -12.42 0.40 9.25
N HIS A 117 -11.24 0.47 8.62
CA HIS A 117 -10.42 -0.70 8.32
C HIS A 117 -9.20 -0.77 9.24
N ASP A 118 -8.82 -1.99 9.61
CA ASP A 118 -7.53 -2.24 10.25
C ASP A 118 -6.40 -2.19 9.23
N SER A 119 -5.30 -1.57 9.63
CA SER A 119 -4.06 -1.59 8.85
C SER A 119 -3.36 -2.94 9.04
N ILE A 120 -2.98 -3.55 7.92
CA ILE A 120 -2.10 -4.72 7.91
C ILE A 120 -0.70 -4.20 7.51
N PRO A 121 0.22 -3.99 8.44
CA PRO A 121 1.52 -3.43 8.12
C PRO A 121 2.38 -4.43 7.35
N SER A 122 3.05 -3.96 6.31
CA SER A 122 4.07 -4.72 5.59
C SER A 122 5.26 -3.82 5.30
N VAL A 123 6.47 -4.35 5.48
CA VAL A 123 7.71 -3.64 5.17
C VAL A 123 8.45 -4.42 4.10
N PHE A 124 8.80 -3.76 3.02
CA PHE A 124 9.46 -4.39 1.89
C PHE A 124 10.36 -3.42 1.13
N HIS A 125 11.27 -3.98 0.39
CA HIS A 125 12.21 -3.29 -0.48
C HIS A 125 11.92 -3.65 -1.94
N ILE A 126 11.97 -2.67 -2.83
CA ILE A 126 11.85 -2.89 -4.27
C ILE A 126 13.17 -2.48 -4.94
N SER A 127 13.77 -3.41 -5.67
CA SER A 127 14.97 -3.14 -6.46
C SER A 127 14.64 -2.40 -7.75
N SER A 128 15.65 -1.80 -8.39
CA SER A 128 15.51 -1.14 -9.69
C SER A 128 14.98 -2.07 -10.82
N LYS A 129 15.00 -3.39 -10.59
CA LYS A 129 14.44 -4.40 -11.50
C LYS A 129 13.05 -4.89 -11.08
N GLY A 130 12.46 -4.27 -10.07
CA GLY A 130 11.14 -4.64 -9.57
C GLY A 130 11.14 -5.86 -8.64
N LYS A 131 12.33 -6.37 -8.23
CA LYS A 131 12.39 -7.47 -7.26
C LYS A 131 11.98 -6.94 -5.89
N VAL A 132 11.01 -7.60 -5.27
CA VAL A 132 10.52 -7.32 -3.92
C VAL A 132 11.21 -8.25 -2.93
N THR A 133 11.68 -7.69 -1.82
CA THR A 133 12.19 -8.43 -0.66
C THR A 133 11.35 -8.03 0.54
N MET A 134 10.69 -9.00 1.18
CA MET A 134 9.83 -8.75 2.35
C MET A 134 10.67 -8.76 3.64
N TYR A 135 10.41 -7.82 4.52
CA TYR A 135 10.98 -7.74 5.88
C TYR A 135 9.93 -7.98 6.95
N ALA A 136 8.73 -7.44 6.76
CA ALA A 136 7.55 -7.80 7.54
C ALA A 136 6.48 -8.27 6.56
N ASP A 137 6.13 -9.55 6.64
CA ASP A 137 5.23 -10.22 5.70
C ASP A 137 3.92 -10.57 6.40
N ASN A 138 2.84 -9.91 5.97
CA ASN A 138 1.47 -10.15 6.43
C ASN A 138 0.55 -10.52 5.26
N GLY A 139 1.09 -11.17 4.23
CA GLY A 139 0.35 -11.62 3.06
C GLY A 139 0.26 -10.61 1.92
N TYR A 140 0.63 -9.36 2.14
CA TYR A 140 0.55 -8.29 1.14
C TYR A 140 1.91 -7.62 0.90
N PRO A 141 2.15 -7.09 -0.33
CA PRO A 141 1.30 -7.19 -1.52
C PRO A 141 1.11 -8.65 -1.97
N SER A 142 -0.04 -8.94 -2.59
CA SER A 142 -0.36 -10.28 -3.08
C SER A 142 0.51 -10.69 -4.28
N PHE A 143 0.88 -9.76 -5.15
CA PHE A 143 1.85 -9.94 -6.22
C PHE A 143 3.18 -9.31 -5.82
N ARG A 144 4.25 -10.11 -5.81
CA ARG A 144 5.59 -9.72 -5.40
C ARG A 144 6.57 -9.93 -6.53
N SER A 145 7.50 -9.01 -6.72
CA SER A 145 8.43 -9.02 -7.86
C SER A 145 7.66 -9.09 -9.20
N PHE A 146 6.53 -8.37 -9.28
CA PHE A 146 5.66 -8.36 -10.44
C PHE A 146 5.14 -6.94 -10.72
N PRO A 147 5.42 -6.35 -11.90
CA PRO A 147 6.28 -6.90 -12.95
C PRO A 147 7.78 -6.83 -12.60
N ALA A 148 8.57 -7.76 -13.12
CA ALA A 148 10.01 -7.75 -13.01
C ALA A 148 10.66 -7.45 -14.36
N PHE A 149 11.77 -6.69 -14.33
CA PHE A 149 12.42 -6.16 -15.52
C PHE A 149 13.75 -6.86 -15.82
N THR A 150 14.06 -7.02 -17.11
CA THR A 150 15.36 -7.48 -17.56
C THR A 150 16.46 -6.44 -17.32
N THR A 151 17.72 -6.88 -17.31
CA THR A 151 18.88 -5.99 -17.29
C THR A 151 19.19 -5.38 -18.65
N GLU A 152 18.73 -6.02 -19.71
CA GLU A 152 18.98 -5.64 -21.09
C GLU A 152 17.96 -4.58 -21.57
N LYS A 153 18.33 -3.85 -22.60
CA LYS A 153 17.40 -2.98 -23.34
C LYS A 153 16.51 -3.85 -24.22
N VAL A 154 15.23 -3.50 -24.27
CA VAL A 154 14.22 -4.24 -25.01
C VAL A 154 13.61 -3.41 -26.14
N LYS A 155 13.25 -4.08 -27.23
CA LYS A 155 12.49 -3.57 -28.36
C LYS A 155 11.13 -4.26 -28.43
N SER A 156 10.22 -3.72 -29.22
CA SER A 156 8.93 -4.36 -29.48
C SER A 156 9.12 -5.81 -29.96
N GLY A 157 8.44 -6.75 -29.29
CA GLY A 157 8.52 -8.19 -29.52
C GLY A 157 9.56 -8.92 -28.68
N ASP A 158 10.51 -8.22 -28.04
CA ASP A 158 11.48 -8.86 -27.16
C ASP A 158 10.82 -9.45 -25.92
N SER A 159 11.33 -10.59 -25.47
CA SER A 159 10.77 -11.33 -24.36
C SER A 159 11.87 -11.73 -23.37
N TRP A 160 11.49 -11.82 -22.08
CA TRP A 160 12.34 -12.31 -21.01
C TRP A 160 11.50 -13.07 -19.99
N SER A 161 12.14 -13.87 -19.15
CA SER A 161 11.50 -14.49 -17.99
C SER A 161 12.09 -13.95 -16.71
N ALA A 162 11.27 -13.91 -15.67
CA ALA A 162 11.71 -13.55 -14.33
C ALA A 162 10.85 -14.26 -13.28
N SER A 163 11.50 -14.61 -12.17
CA SER A 163 10.83 -15.20 -11.02
C SER A 163 10.06 -14.12 -10.25
N ALA A 164 8.85 -14.47 -9.83
CA ALA A 164 7.98 -13.66 -9.02
C ALA A 164 7.30 -14.55 -7.96
N GLU A 165 6.48 -13.96 -7.11
CA GLU A 165 5.73 -14.69 -6.09
C GLU A 165 4.31 -14.12 -5.98
N ARG A 166 3.37 -14.99 -5.71
CA ARG A 166 2.00 -14.61 -5.37
C ARG A 166 1.63 -15.15 -3.99
N SER A 167 1.10 -14.29 -3.14
CA SER A 167 0.59 -14.62 -1.82
C SER A 167 -0.93 -14.72 -1.89
N VAL A 168 -1.51 -15.88 -1.56
CA VAL A 168 -2.94 -16.16 -1.74
C VAL A 168 -3.57 -16.72 -0.49
N ASP A 169 -4.83 -16.34 -0.25
CA ASP A 169 -5.72 -16.95 0.74
C ASP A 169 -7.08 -17.23 0.07
N PRO A 170 -7.20 -18.37 -0.68
CA PRO A 170 -8.38 -18.63 -1.52
C PRO A 170 -9.68 -18.82 -0.74
N LEU A 171 -9.59 -19.23 0.52
CA LEU A 171 -10.75 -19.50 1.39
C LEU A 171 -11.00 -18.39 2.42
N ASN A 172 -10.21 -17.32 2.38
CA ASN A 172 -10.29 -16.21 3.34
C ASN A 172 -10.16 -16.68 4.80
N LYS A 173 -9.18 -17.55 5.05
CA LYS A 173 -8.88 -18.09 6.40
C LYS A 173 -7.95 -17.16 7.20
N GLY A 174 -7.40 -16.12 6.60
CA GLY A 174 -6.29 -15.31 7.17
C GLY A 174 -4.94 -16.04 7.13
N ILE A 175 -4.84 -17.14 6.37
CA ILE A 175 -3.61 -17.91 6.21
C ILE A 175 -3.14 -17.77 4.76
N PHE A 176 -2.08 -17.01 4.59
CA PHE A 176 -1.52 -16.74 3.26
C PHE A 176 -0.51 -17.82 2.86
N THR A 177 -0.67 -18.33 1.64
CA THR A 177 0.25 -19.29 1.04
C THR A 177 1.05 -18.62 -0.07
N ARG A 178 2.37 -18.74 -0.01
CA ARG A 178 3.31 -18.17 -1.01
C ARG A 178 3.50 -19.15 -2.14
N MET A 179 3.23 -18.71 -3.36
CA MET A 179 3.33 -19.49 -4.59
C MET A 179 4.36 -18.85 -5.51
N PRO A 180 5.49 -19.51 -5.79
CA PRO A 180 6.45 -19.01 -6.74
C PRO A 180 5.88 -19.05 -8.16
N MET A 181 6.23 -18.07 -8.96
CA MET A 181 5.83 -17.92 -10.36
C MET A 181 7.07 -17.72 -11.22
N GLU A 182 7.11 -18.36 -12.36
CA GLU A 182 8.03 -18.01 -13.44
C GLU A 182 7.22 -17.32 -14.52
N VAL A 183 7.44 -16.01 -14.68
CA VAL A 183 6.63 -15.16 -15.54
C VAL A 183 7.40 -14.85 -16.82
N ALA A 184 6.79 -15.16 -17.97
CA ALA A 184 7.30 -14.78 -19.27
C ALA A 184 6.68 -13.44 -19.69
N TYR A 185 7.52 -12.44 -19.89
CA TYR A 185 7.14 -11.09 -20.34
C TYR A 185 7.46 -10.88 -21.80
N THR A 186 6.66 -10.05 -22.46
CA THR A 186 6.94 -9.54 -23.83
C THR A 186 6.72 -8.03 -23.83
N PHE A 187 7.71 -7.27 -24.28
CA PHE A 187 7.58 -5.84 -24.51
C PHE A 187 6.81 -5.59 -25.81
N ILE A 188 5.70 -4.86 -25.73
CA ILE A 188 4.82 -4.62 -26.88
C ILE A 188 5.17 -3.31 -27.52
N GLN A 189 5.05 -2.19 -26.80
CA GLN A 189 5.28 -0.85 -27.36
C GLN A 189 5.35 0.22 -26.26
N GLU A 190 5.73 1.42 -26.69
CA GLU A 190 5.46 2.65 -25.98
C GLU A 190 4.14 3.22 -26.45
N GLU A 191 3.36 3.78 -25.55
CA GLU A 191 2.09 4.43 -25.87
C GLU A 191 1.73 5.52 -24.87
N LYS A 192 0.67 6.28 -25.14
CA LYS A 192 0.03 7.17 -24.17
C LYS A 192 -1.22 6.51 -23.60
N TYR A 193 -1.35 6.58 -22.29
CA TYR A 193 -2.55 6.17 -21.58
C TYR A 193 -2.94 7.25 -20.57
N ARG A 194 -4.14 7.83 -20.70
CA ARG A 194 -4.63 8.94 -19.85
C ARG A 194 -3.60 10.08 -19.72
N ASP A 195 -3.08 10.52 -20.85
CA ASP A 195 -2.06 11.59 -20.97
C ASP A 195 -0.68 11.28 -20.41
N GLU A 196 -0.47 10.08 -19.86
CA GLU A 196 0.84 9.63 -19.39
C GLU A 196 1.55 8.74 -20.43
N ASP A 197 2.87 8.89 -20.52
CA ASP A 197 3.70 8.00 -21.34
C ASP A 197 3.94 6.68 -20.59
N VAL A 198 3.59 5.57 -21.23
CA VAL A 198 3.68 4.23 -20.65
C VAL A 198 4.38 3.24 -21.56
N TYR A 199 4.89 2.18 -20.97
CA TYR A 199 5.29 0.95 -21.65
C TYR A 199 4.19 -0.08 -21.51
N ARG A 200 3.81 -0.73 -22.63
CA ARG A 200 2.90 -1.88 -22.60
C ARG A 200 3.68 -3.17 -22.63
N LEU A 201 3.40 -4.04 -21.64
CA LEU A 201 3.91 -5.40 -21.58
C LEU A 201 2.76 -6.39 -21.65
N LYS A 202 3.04 -7.60 -22.12
CA LYS A 202 2.24 -8.81 -21.84
C LYS A 202 3.01 -9.72 -20.94
N ALA A 203 2.30 -10.41 -20.04
CA ALA A 203 2.87 -11.41 -19.16
C ALA A 203 2.01 -12.67 -19.17
N ILE A 204 2.64 -13.83 -19.14
CA ILE A 204 1.98 -15.13 -19.00
C ILE A 204 2.73 -15.98 -17.96
N TRP A 205 1.99 -16.71 -17.15
CA TRP A 205 2.56 -17.69 -16.23
C TRP A 205 1.55 -18.80 -15.92
N GLN A 206 2.05 -19.84 -15.30
CA GLN A 206 1.23 -20.94 -14.79
C GLN A 206 1.44 -21.07 -13.30
N THR A 207 0.35 -21.29 -12.57
CA THR A 207 0.40 -21.75 -11.18
C THR A 207 0.66 -23.24 -11.18
N ASN A 208 1.68 -23.66 -10.42
CA ASN A 208 2.06 -25.06 -10.26
C ASN A 208 2.59 -25.30 -8.84
N TYR A 209 1.72 -25.12 -7.86
CA TYR A 209 2.02 -25.33 -6.44
C TYR A 209 1.72 -26.76 -6.01
N GLY A 210 2.49 -27.29 -5.06
CA GLY A 210 2.30 -28.62 -4.48
C GLY A 210 2.99 -29.76 -5.27
N VAL A 211 3.61 -29.47 -6.42
CA VAL A 211 4.38 -30.45 -7.21
C VAL A 211 5.87 -30.31 -6.92
N ASN A 212 6.43 -29.12 -7.13
CA ASN A 212 7.86 -28.83 -6.97
C ASN A 212 8.15 -27.88 -5.81
N HIS A 213 7.14 -27.26 -5.26
CA HIS A 213 7.23 -26.29 -4.18
C HIS A 213 6.04 -26.42 -3.22
N ARG A 214 6.31 -26.25 -1.94
CA ARG A 214 5.31 -26.18 -0.88
C ARG A 214 5.72 -25.12 0.14
N ASP A 215 4.81 -24.23 0.48
CA ASP A 215 4.99 -23.26 1.55
C ASP A 215 4.59 -23.90 2.89
N TYR A 216 5.57 -24.13 3.76
CA TYR A 216 5.33 -24.76 5.06
C TYR A 216 4.67 -23.83 6.10
N ASP A 217 4.70 -22.52 5.85
CA ASP A 217 4.04 -21.50 6.69
C ASP A 217 2.61 -21.19 6.19
N GLY A 218 2.26 -21.64 4.98
CA GLY A 218 0.98 -21.46 4.36
C GLY A 218 -0.13 -22.38 4.85
N ASP A 219 -1.28 -22.37 4.14
CA ASP A 219 -2.42 -23.24 4.44
C ASP A 219 -2.03 -24.74 4.26
N LYS A 220 -1.96 -25.45 5.36
CA LYS A 220 -1.56 -26.88 5.40
C LYS A 220 -2.57 -27.79 4.71
N ASP A 221 -3.83 -27.36 4.62
CA ASP A 221 -4.87 -28.11 3.91
C ASP A 221 -4.75 -27.96 2.41
N LEU A 222 -4.08 -26.91 1.91
CA LEU A 222 -3.85 -26.72 0.48
C LEU A 222 -2.78 -27.66 -0.04
N GLN A 223 -3.20 -28.65 -0.82
CA GLN A 223 -2.30 -29.68 -1.36
C GLN A 223 -1.70 -29.26 -2.70
N LYS A 224 -2.49 -28.63 -3.56
CA LYS A 224 -2.09 -28.29 -4.92
C LYS A 224 -2.83 -27.08 -5.43
N ALA A 225 -2.15 -26.24 -6.24
CA ALA A 225 -2.79 -25.25 -7.07
C ALA A 225 -2.24 -25.34 -8.50
N ILE A 226 -3.15 -25.31 -9.47
CA ILE A 226 -2.84 -25.37 -10.90
C ILE A 226 -3.71 -24.36 -11.64
N GLY A 227 -3.14 -23.70 -12.64
CA GLY A 227 -3.89 -22.73 -13.41
C GLY A 227 -3.03 -21.94 -14.37
N GLY A 228 -3.65 -21.02 -15.07
CA GLY A 228 -3.00 -20.17 -16.03
C GLY A 228 -3.43 -18.72 -15.92
N HIS A 229 -2.50 -17.84 -16.16
CA HIS A 229 -2.66 -16.40 -16.08
C HIS A 229 -2.16 -15.72 -17.36
N LYS A 230 -2.86 -14.66 -17.76
CA LYS A 230 -2.47 -13.79 -18.89
C LYS A 230 -2.74 -12.35 -18.49
N ALA A 231 -1.69 -11.55 -18.43
CA ALA A 231 -1.79 -10.16 -18.02
C ALA A 231 -1.39 -9.19 -19.13
N ASP A 232 -2.16 -8.11 -19.26
CA ASP A 232 -1.78 -6.88 -19.92
C ASP A 232 -1.32 -5.87 -18.86
N ILE A 233 -0.13 -5.27 -19.05
CA ILE A 233 0.52 -4.43 -18.06
C ILE A 233 0.90 -3.10 -18.70
N LEU A 234 0.52 -1.99 -18.06
CA LEU A 234 0.98 -0.65 -18.38
C LEU A 234 1.93 -0.16 -17.30
N ILE A 235 3.15 0.20 -17.69
CA ILE A 235 4.21 0.69 -16.79
C ILE A 235 4.42 2.17 -17.06
N ARG A 236 4.45 3.00 -16.02
CA ARG A 236 4.84 4.43 -16.16
C ARG A 236 6.29 4.56 -16.59
N LYS A 237 6.55 5.34 -17.63
CA LYS A 237 7.93 5.61 -18.07
C LYS A 237 8.72 6.45 -17.07
N SER A 238 8.06 7.31 -16.33
CA SER A 238 8.70 8.20 -15.36
C SER A 238 9.25 7.45 -14.15
N SER A 239 8.48 6.53 -13.57
CA SER A 239 8.79 5.85 -12.30
C SER A 239 9.06 4.35 -12.43
N GLY A 240 8.58 3.70 -13.50
CA GLY A 240 8.65 2.25 -13.68
C GLY A 240 7.58 1.48 -12.89
N GLU A 241 6.67 2.18 -12.23
CA GLU A 241 5.59 1.57 -11.46
C GLU A 241 4.49 1.04 -12.39
N PRO A 242 3.82 -0.08 -12.02
CA PRO A 242 2.66 -0.56 -12.75
C PRO A 242 1.51 0.42 -12.60
N MET A 243 1.08 1.04 -13.69
CA MET A 243 -0.08 1.93 -13.72
C MET A 243 -1.38 1.15 -13.75
N LEU A 244 -1.40 0.08 -14.53
CA LEU A 244 -2.54 -0.83 -14.70
C LEU A 244 -2.02 -2.22 -15.03
N VAL A 245 -2.55 -3.22 -14.35
CA VAL A 245 -2.40 -4.64 -14.69
C VAL A 245 -3.80 -5.23 -14.80
N VAL A 246 -4.09 -5.91 -15.89
CA VAL A 246 -5.33 -6.67 -16.07
C VAL A 246 -4.94 -8.13 -16.30
N ASP A 247 -5.08 -8.93 -15.26
CA ASP A 247 -4.76 -10.36 -15.27
C ASP A 247 -6.04 -11.18 -15.46
N THR A 248 -6.07 -12.01 -16.48
CA THR A 248 -7.12 -13.00 -16.71
C THR A 248 -6.65 -14.35 -16.17
N VAL A 249 -7.41 -14.90 -15.22
CA VAL A 249 -7.04 -16.08 -14.46
C VAL A 249 -8.07 -17.21 -14.63
N ASP A 250 -7.55 -18.44 -14.67
CA ASP A 250 -8.30 -19.68 -14.50
C ASP A 250 -7.44 -20.63 -13.64
N GLU A 251 -7.77 -20.73 -12.34
CA GLU A 251 -6.93 -21.35 -11.33
C GLU A 251 -7.73 -22.23 -10.40
N THR A 252 -7.23 -23.45 -10.12
CA THR A 252 -7.87 -24.45 -9.26
C THR A 252 -6.99 -24.76 -8.08
N PHE A 253 -7.55 -24.66 -6.88
CA PHE A 253 -6.95 -25.03 -5.59
C PHE A 253 -7.55 -26.36 -5.14
N ILE A 254 -6.70 -27.30 -4.74
CA ILE A 254 -7.08 -28.65 -4.33
C ILE A 254 -6.65 -28.85 -2.87
N TYR A 255 -7.61 -29.17 -2.02
CA TYR A 255 -7.43 -29.29 -0.58
C TYR A 255 -7.31 -30.77 -0.14
N ALA A 256 -6.81 -30.99 1.08
CA ALA A 256 -6.56 -32.32 1.65
C ALA A 256 -7.83 -33.17 1.78
N ASN A 257 -8.99 -32.55 1.96
CA ASN A 257 -10.29 -33.21 1.99
C ASN A 257 -10.82 -33.60 0.61
N GLY A 258 -10.07 -33.36 -0.47
CA GLY A 258 -10.46 -33.60 -1.85
C GLY A 258 -11.29 -32.46 -2.48
N GLU A 259 -11.63 -31.41 -1.74
CA GLU A 259 -12.35 -30.26 -2.28
C GLU A 259 -11.50 -29.54 -3.33
N GLN A 260 -12.11 -29.21 -4.46
CA GLN A 260 -11.52 -28.40 -5.52
C GLN A 260 -12.25 -27.07 -5.63
N VAL A 261 -11.53 -25.99 -5.47
CA VAL A 261 -12.06 -24.64 -5.62
C VAL A 261 -11.41 -23.98 -6.82
N ASN A 262 -12.19 -23.75 -7.87
CA ASN A 262 -11.71 -23.05 -9.07
C ASN A 262 -12.19 -21.62 -9.07
N PHE A 263 -11.28 -20.73 -9.43
CA PHE A 263 -11.54 -19.30 -9.65
C PHE A 263 -11.26 -18.93 -11.10
N LYS A 264 -12.22 -18.27 -11.74
CA LYS A 264 -12.11 -17.86 -13.13
C LYS A 264 -12.62 -16.45 -13.33
N GLY A 265 -11.79 -15.58 -13.90
CA GLY A 265 -12.18 -14.20 -14.15
C GLY A 265 -11.00 -13.26 -14.27
N THR A 266 -11.06 -12.11 -13.57
CA THR A 266 -10.10 -11.04 -13.74
C THR A 266 -9.61 -10.52 -12.38
N ILE A 267 -8.30 -10.31 -12.28
CA ILE A 267 -7.65 -9.55 -11.21
C ILE A 267 -7.08 -8.29 -11.85
N THR A 268 -7.46 -7.14 -11.33
CA THR A 268 -6.99 -5.84 -11.83
C THR A 268 -6.22 -5.14 -10.73
N LEU A 269 -4.96 -4.77 -11.02
CA LEU A 269 -4.17 -3.91 -10.15
C LEU A 269 -4.02 -2.57 -10.84
N PHE A 270 -4.19 -1.48 -10.09
CA PHE A 270 -3.91 -0.15 -10.61
C PHE A 270 -3.36 0.75 -9.52
N THR A 271 -2.47 1.62 -9.93
CA THR A 271 -1.82 2.58 -9.04
C THR A 271 -2.54 3.92 -9.14
N GLU A 272 -3.00 4.40 -8.01
CA GLU A 272 -3.56 5.74 -7.85
C GLU A 272 -2.56 6.59 -7.09
N PHE A 273 -2.31 7.81 -7.59
CA PHE A 273 -1.63 8.82 -6.79
C PHE A 273 -2.68 9.61 -6.02
N PRO A 274 -2.39 10.00 -4.78
CA PRO A 274 -3.28 10.89 -4.05
C PRO A 274 -3.57 12.13 -4.89
N PRO A 275 -4.81 12.62 -4.88
CA PRO A 275 -5.13 13.86 -5.56
C PRO A 275 -4.26 14.98 -4.98
N ALA A 276 -3.75 15.86 -5.85
CA ALA A 276 -3.01 17.03 -5.39
C ALA A 276 -3.91 17.82 -4.42
N ILE A 277 -3.51 17.88 -3.16
CA ILE A 277 -4.20 18.66 -2.13
C ILE A 277 -3.54 20.03 -2.09
N ASP A 278 -4.33 21.06 -1.81
CA ASP A 278 -3.76 22.36 -1.44
C ASP A 278 -3.10 22.23 -0.05
N THR A 279 -1.90 21.65 -0.05
CA THR A 279 -1.10 21.37 1.13
C THR A 279 -0.87 22.64 1.94
N ASN A 280 -0.74 23.81 1.30
CA ASN A 280 -0.54 25.07 2.00
C ASN A 280 -1.78 25.48 2.79
N LYS A 281 -2.96 25.39 2.17
CA LYS A 281 -4.23 25.66 2.84
C LYS A 281 -4.47 24.71 4.01
N LEU A 282 -4.14 23.45 3.81
CA LEU A 282 -4.28 22.40 4.83
C LEU A 282 -3.32 22.62 6.00
N ILE A 283 -2.05 22.93 5.73
CA ILE A 283 -1.03 23.27 6.74
C ILE A 283 -1.47 24.49 7.55
N LEU A 284 -1.97 25.53 6.89
CA LEU A 284 -2.46 26.73 7.58
C LEU A 284 -3.64 26.41 8.49
N SER A 285 -4.58 25.60 8.01
CA SER A 285 -5.74 25.18 8.80
C SER A 285 -5.34 24.32 10.00
N LEU A 286 -4.44 23.36 9.83
CA LEU A 286 -3.92 22.51 10.91
C LEU A 286 -3.09 23.33 11.92
N LYS A 287 -2.23 24.24 11.46
CA LYS A 287 -1.46 25.13 12.34
C LYS A 287 -2.38 26.06 13.13
N ARG A 288 -3.47 26.52 12.52
CA ARG A 288 -4.48 27.32 13.20
C ARG A 288 -5.10 26.54 14.37
N ILE A 289 -5.51 25.29 14.15
CA ILE A 289 -6.05 24.43 15.22
C ILE A 289 -5.00 24.20 16.31
N ALA A 290 -3.76 23.92 15.93
CA ALA A 290 -2.67 23.71 16.88
C ALA A 290 -2.34 24.96 17.71
N SER A 291 -2.65 26.17 17.23
CA SER A 291 -2.37 27.45 17.89
C SER A 291 -3.57 28.08 18.60
N LEU A 292 -4.80 27.62 18.35
CA LEU A 292 -6.00 28.15 18.98
C LEU A 292 -6.03 27.81 20.49
N SER A 293 -6.09 28.86 21.30
CA SER A 293 -6.58 28.75 22.68
C SER A 293 -8.11 28.69 22.66
N PRO A 294 -8.79 28.07 23.65
CA PRO A 294 -10.24 27.90 23.67
C PRO A 294 -11.08 29.18 23.65
N GLU A 295 -10.48 30.37 23.68
CA GLU A 295 -11.15 31.64 23.89
C GLU A 295 -11.23 32.58 22.65
N MET A 296 -10.83 32.15 21.45
CA MET A 296 -10.91 33.04 20.27
C MET A 296 -11.86 32.51 19.20
N SER A 297 -12.96 33.28 19.01
CA SER A 297 -13.89 33.13 17.88
C SER A 297 -13.26 33.41 16.50
N PRO A 298 -13.82 32.83 15.40
CA PRO A 298 -13.19 32.77 14.07
C PRO A 298 -13.07 34.08 13.30
N GLU A 299 -13.53 35.21 13.81
CA GLU A 299 -13.82 36.41 12.97
C GLU A 299 -12.68 37.41 12.80
N ASN A 300 -11.54 37.28 13.47
CA ASN A 300 -10.48 38.32 13.40
C ASN A 300 -9.07 37.74 13.20
N VAL A 301 -8.76 37.26 12.00
CA VAL A 301 -7.35 36.99 11.62
C VAL A 301 -7.04 37.68 10.30
N ASN A 302 -6.34 38.82 10.41
CA ASN A 302 -5.81 39.56 9.28
C ASN A 302 -4.64 38.75 8.63
N THR A 303 -4.84 38.29 7.40
CA THR A 303 -3.94 37.38 6.67
C THR A 303 -2.69 38.05 6.08
N SER A 304 -2.54 39.39 6.25
CA SER A 304 -1.47 40.14 5.56
C SER A 304 -0.09 40.13 6.20
N SER A 305 0.05 39.64 7.45
CA SER A 305 1.36 39.68 8.15
C SER A 305 2.27 38.45 7.97
N TRP A 306 1.81 37.41 7.27
CA TRP A 306 2.53 36.13 7.17
C TRP A 306 3.28 35.90 5.85
N VAL A 307 3.08 36.75 4.85
CA VAL A 307 3.75 36.64 3.54
C VAL A 307 5.21 37.14 3.58
N ALA A 308 5.59 37.92 4.57
CA ALA A 308 6.91 38.56 4.65
C ALA A 308 8.04 37.68 5.23
N ALA A 309 7.73 36.47 5.73
CA ALA A 309 8.73 35.61 6.38
C ALA A 309 9.31 34.50 5.48
N SER A 310 8.88 34.35 4.23
CA SER A 310 9.31 33.27 3.33
C SER A 310 10.44 33.63 2.36
N GLU A 311 10.93 34.87 2.35
CA GLU A 311 12.01 35.32 1.47
C GLU A 311 13.31 35.62 2.23
N ALA A 312 13.95 34.65 2.84
CA ALA A 312 15.31 34.77 3.35
C ALA A 312 16.21 33.67 2.79
N LYS A 313 16.86 34.05 1.69
CA LYS A 313 18.16 33.62 1.12
C LYS A 313 18.81 32.35 1.63
N THR A 314 18.97 31.43 0.70
CA THR A 314 19.90 30.28 0.67
C THR A 314 21.34 30.64 1.01
N LYS A 315 21.94 29.86 1.91
CA LYS A 315 23.39 29.66 2.02
C LYS A 315 23.70 28.17 2.30
N PRO A 316 24.87 27.65 1.86
CA PRO A 316 25.04 26.23 1.64
C PRO A 316 25.46 25.42 2.87
N ALA A 317 25.07 24.15 2.83
CA ALA A 317 25.45 22.95 3.57
C ALA A 317 26.48 23.05 4.71
N ALA A 318 26.03 22.74 5.91
CA ALA A 318 26.82 22.21 7.02
C ALA A 318 26.26 20.86 7.47
N LYS A 319 27.17 19.98 7.91
CA LYS A 319 27.02 18.56 8.27
C LYS A 319 25.80 18.23 9.16
N PRO A 320 25.26 16.98 9.12
CA PRO A 320 24.08 16.60 9.88
C PRO A 320 24.40 16.53 11.38
N GLY A 321 24.10 17.58 12.08
CA GLY A 321 24.07 17.66 13.52
C GLY A 321 22.63 17.63 13.98
N LYS A 322 22.36 16.85 15.02
CA LYS A 322 21.11 16.65 15.76
C LYS A 322 20.14 17.82 15.66
N ALA A 323 19.18 17.75 14.74
CA ALA A 323 18.05 18.66 14.72
C ALA A 323 17.02 18.11 15.72
N VAL A 324 17.21 18.40 17.01
CA VAL A 324 16.11 18.44 17.96
C VAL A 324 15.28 19.67 17.57
N ALA A 325 14.23 19.45 16.80
CA ALA A 325 13.26 20.47 16.50
C ALA A 325 12.67 20.95 17.84
N GLN A 326 12.95 22.19 18.20
CA GLN A 326 12.29 22.86 19.30
C GLN A 326 10.80 22.96 18.98
N ALA A 327 10.03 21.97 19.43
CA ALA A 327 8.59 22.00 19.37
C ALA A 327 8.11 23.15 20.24
N ALA A 328 7.59 24.20 19.63
CA ALA A 328 6.89 25.23 20.36
C ALA A 328 5.83 24.54 21.23
N LYS A 329 5.82 24.82 22.53
CA LYS A 329 4.79 24.34 23.47
C LYS A 329 3.46 24.95 23.07
N ASN A 330 2.73 24.30 22.18
CA ASN A 330 1.36 24.71 21.82
C ASN A 330 0.43 24.28 22.93
N LYS A 331 -0.42 25.19 23.38
CA LYS A 331 -1.41 24.97 24.46
C LYS A 331 -2.36 23.80 24.16
N ASN A 332 -2.52 23.42 22.90
CA ASN A 332 -3.44 22.36 22.47
C ASN A 332 -2.76 20.98 22.28
N ASN A 333 -1.49 20.80 22.65
CA ASN A 333 -0.78 19.52 22.49
C ASN A 333 -0.87 18.89 21.07
N MET A 334 -0.95 19.73 20.02
CA MET A 334 -0.97 19.29 18.64
C MET A 334 0.30 19.72 17.91
N VAL A 335 0.86 18.81 17.11
CA VAL A 335 2.04 19.07 16.27
C VAL A 335 1.72 18.71 14.83
N VAL A 336 2.04 19.61 13.91
CA VAL A 336 1.86 19.40 12.47
C VAL A 336 3.21 19.29 11.81
N GLU A 337 3.44 18.21 11.08
CA GLU A 337 4.68 17.96 10.36
C GLU A 337 4.42 17.36 8.98
N LYS A 338 5.31 17.64 8.02
CA LYS A 338 5.31 16.97 6.72
C LYS A 338 6.19 15.72 6.82
N THR A 339 5.63 14.58 6.42
CA THR A 339 6.32 13.28 6.39
C THR A 339 6.43 12.77 4.95
N ALA A 340 7.13 11.67 4.73
CA ALA A 340 7.17 11.01 3.42
C ALA A 340 5.79 10.48 2.98
N ALA A 341 4.91 10.16 3.94
CA ALA A 341 3.56 9.63 3.69
C ALA A 341 2.51 10.74 3.50
N GLY A 342 2.85 11.99 3.74
CA GLY A 342 1.90 13.11 3.65
C GLY A 342 1.98 14.04 4.86
N LEU A 343 0.88 14.72 5.14
CA LEU A 343 0.78 15.69 6.22
C LEU A 343 0.27 15.04 7.50
N ARG A 344 1.13 14.96 8.52
CA ARG A 344 0.82 14.36 9.82
C ARG A 344 0.40 15.41 10.85
N LEU A 345 -0.72 15.14 11.51
CA LEU A 345 -1.17 15.82 12.72
C LEU A 345 -0.99 14.88 13.91
N SER A 346 -0.02 15.15 14.76
CA SER A 346 0.12 14.44 16.04
C SER A 346 -0.71 15.12 17.11
N VAL A 347 -1.70 14.43 17.64
CA VAL A 347 -2.58 14.89 18.70
C VAL A 347 -2.14 14.20 20.00
N ARG A 348 -1.46 14.96 20.85
CA ARG A 348 -0.95 14.46 22.11
C ARG A 348 -1.99 14.62 23.21
N ASP A 349 -1.95 13.69 24.17
CA ASP A 349 -2.76 13.75 25.39
C ASP A 349 -4.26 13.87 25.12
N ILE A 350 -4.78 13.12 24.10
CA ILE A 350 -6.23 12.93 24.01
C ILE A 350 -6.66 12.16 25.27
N ARG A 351 -7.62 12.74 25.98
CA ARG A 351 -8.07 12.18 27.24
C ARG A 351 -9.09 11.06 27.01
N PHE A 352 -8.66 9.87 27.34
CA PHE A 352 -9.51 8.70 27.46
C PHE A 352 -9.82 8.42 28.92
N LYS A 353 -10.86 7.65 29.20
CA LYS A 353 -11.03 7.06 30.53
C LYS A 353 -9.81 6.16 30.85
N PRO A 354 -9.40 6.03 32.12
CA PRO A 354 -8.31 5.13 32.49
C PRO A 354 -8.50 3.72 31.92
N ASP A 355 -7.44 3.15 31.35
CA ASP A 355 -7.40 1.81 30.74
C ASP A 355 -8.51 1.50 29.74
N SER A 356 -9.00 2.53 29.04
CA SER A 356 -10.12 2.47 28.12
C SER A 356 -9.80 3.21 26.81
N SER A 357 -10.55 2.89 25.77
CA SER A 357 -10.61 3.62 24.52
C SER A 357 -11.75 4.66 24.50
N GLU A 358 -12.54 4.78 25.60
CA GLU A 358 -13.62 5.76 25.68
C GLU A 358 -13.07 7.19 25.87
N ILE A 359 -13.41 8.08 24.94
CA ILE A 359 -12.95 9.47 24.89
C ILE A 359 -13.77 10.30 25.88
N LEU A 360 -13.11 11.17 26.64
CA LEU A 360 -13.81 12.09 27.54
C LEU A 360 -14.58 13.16 26.76
N ALA A 361 -15.74 13.55 27.26
CA ALA A 361 -16.60 14.56 26.65
C ALA A 361 -15.90 15.93 26.42
N SER A 362 -14.90 16.24 27.25
CA SER A 362 -14.07 17.45 27.09
C SER A 362 -13.27 17.52 25.80
N GLU A 363 -13.08 16.39 25.09
CA GLU A 363 -12.36 16.33 23.81
C GLU A 363 -13.26 16.63 22.60
N SER A 364 -14.59 16.78 22.79
CA SER A 364 -15.53 16.95 21.67
C SER A 364 -15.18 18.13 20.76
N GLY A 365 -14.93 19.31 21.33
CA GLY A 365 -14.57 20.49 20.53
C GLY A 365 -13.30 20.31 19.71
N ARG A 366 -12.30 19.64 20.29
CA ARG A 366 -11.03 19.31 19.62
C ARG A 366 -11.23 18.35 18.44
N LEU A 367 -12.12 17.36 18.60
CA LEU A 367 -12.49 16.45 17.53
C LEU A 367 -13.31 17.13 16.45
N ASP A 368 -14.17 18.12 16.80
CA ASP A 368 -14.93 18.91 15.83
C ASP A 368 -13.99 19.73 14.93
N GLU A 369 -12.95 20.36 15.50
CA GLU A 369 -11.93 21.08 14.76
C GLU A 369 -11.13 20.16 13.83
N ILE A 370 -10.68 19.02 14.32
CA ILE A 370 -9.96 18.01 13.50
C ILE A 370 -10.83 17.56 12.34
N ALA A 371 -12.10 17.21 12.60
CA ALA A 371 -13.03 16.78 11.55
C ALA A 371 -13.24 17.86 10.49
N ALA A 372 -13.34 19.14 10.90
CA ALA A 372 -13.49 20.25 9.97
C ALA A 372 -12.31 20.36 9.00
N VAL A 373 -11.07 20.11 9.48
CA VAL A 373 -9.89 20.14 8.61
C VAL A 373 -9.82 18.92 7.70
N LEU A 374 -10.10 17.71 8.22
CA LEU A 374 -10.09 16.51 7.38
C LEU A 374 -11.10 16.60 6.22
N LYS A 375 -12.22 17.27 6.42
CA LYS A 375 -13.22 17.56 5.37
C LYS A 375 -12.70 18.46 4.25
N LEU A 376 -11.59 19.18 4.43
CA LEU A 376 -10.94 19.94 3.35
C LEU A 376 -10.20 19.03 2.36
N ALA A 377 -9.97 17.76 2.73
CA ALA A 377 -9.34 16.75 1.90
C ALA A 377 -10.29 15.53 1.68
N PRO A 378 -11.47 15.72 1.04
CA PRO A 378 -12.53 14.71 1.00
C PRO A 378 -12.20 13.46 0.17
N LYS A 379 -11.15 13.52 -0.65
CA LYS A 379 -10.69 12.41 -1.49
C LYS A 379 -9.44 11.72 -0.91
N SER A 380 -8.88 12.24 0.18
CA SER A 380 -7.71 11.67 0.83
C SER A 380 -8.10 10.54 1.76
N GLN A 381 -7.11 9.70 2.05
CA GLN A 381 -7.21 8.71 3.10
C GLN A 381 -6.49 9.21 4.34
N PHE A 382 -6.93 8.73 5.49
CA PHE A 382 -6.45 9.17 6.80
C PHE A 382 -5.93 7.96 7.57
N LEU A 383 -4.62 7.89 7.74
CA LEU A 383 -4.00 6.89 8.61
C LEU A 383 -4.06 7.40 10.05
N VAL A 384 -4.77 6.69 10.91
CA VAL A 384 -4.92 6.99 12.34
C VAL A 384 -4.09 6.01 13.14
N GLU A 385 -3.03 6.51 13.79
CA GLU A 385 -2.06 5.70 14.51
C GLU A 385 -2.15 5.97 16.02
N GLY A 386 -2.46 4.93 16.79
CA GLY A 386 -2.53 4.99 18.23
C GLY A 386 -1.20 4.59 18.88
N HIS A 387 -0.81 5.31 19.93
CA HIS A 387 0.39 5.04 20.72
C HIS A 387 0.08 5.05 22.21
N THR A 388 0.78 4.22 22.96
CA THR A 388 0.75 4.20 24.42
C THR A 388 2.12 4.55 25.00
N ALA A 389 2.17 4.80 26.30
CA ALA A 389 3.44 4.72 27.02
C ALA A 389 3.82 3.23 27.21
N ALA A 390 5.12 2.93 27.21
CA ALA A 390 5.61 1.58 27.48
C ALA A 390 5.76 1.39 29.00
N VAL A 391 4.68 0.96 29.67
CA VAL A 391 4.61 0.80 31.15
C VAL A 391 3.94 -0.50 31.58
N GLY A 392 3.34 -1.24 30.65
CA GLY A 392 2.58 -2.43 30.90
C GLY A 392 3.03 -3.64 30.08
N ARG A 393 2.08 -4.54 29.80
CA ARG A 393 2.32 -5.68 28.91
C ARG A 393 2.20 -5.23 27.47
N ALA A 394 3.21 -5.53 26.64
CA ALA A 394 3.27 -5.12 25.24
C ALA A 394 2.01 -5.50 24.42
N GLU A 395 1.45 -6.70 24.66
CA GLU A 395 0.23 -7.15 24.00
C GLU A 395 -0.99 -6.29 24.36
N GLY A 396 -1.16 -5.96 25.66
CA GLY A 396 -2.23 -5.08 26.13
C GLY A 396 -2.08 -3.66 25.61
N GLU A 397 -0.86 -3.13 25.59
CA GLU A 397 -0.54 -1.82 25.02
C GLU A 397 -0.84 -1.78 23.52
N GLN A 398 -0.48 -2.83 22.78
CA GLN A 398 -0.77 -2.97 21.36
C GLN A 398 -2.29 -2.94 21.10
N LYS A 399 -3.04 -3.78 21.82
CA LYS A 399 -4.51 -3.85 21.71
C LYS A 399 -5.16 -2.50 22.03
N LEU A 400 -4.79 -1.88 23.14
CA LEU A 400 -5.34 -0.58 23.56
C LEU A 400 -5.04 0.52 22.55
N SER A 401 -3.86 0.51 21.93
CA SER A 401 -3.49 1.50 20.92
C SER A 401 -4.33 1.38 19.64
N VAL A 402 -4.64 0.15 19.18
CA VAL A 402 -5.57 -0.12 18.09
C VAL A 402 -6.97 0.37 18.41
N GLU A 403 -7.50 -0.01 19.57
CA GLU A 403 -8.84 0.38 20.03
C GLU A 403 -9.01 1.91 20.11
N ARG A 404 -7.97 2.63 20.56
CA ARG A 404 -7.98 4.10 20.62
C ARG A 404 -7.96 4.73 19.24
N ALA A 405 -7.17 4.19 18.30
CA ALA A 405 -7.17 4.65 16.92
C ALA A 405 -8.57 4.51 16.28
N HIS A 406 -9.20 3.34 16.44
CA HIS A 406 -10.56 3.09 15.97
C HIS A 406 -11.56 4.06 16.58
N LYS A 407 -11.48 4.28 17.90
CA LYS A 407 -12.41 5.18 18.58
C LYS A 407 -12.34 6.61 18.08
N ILE A 408 -11.12 7.11 17.80
CA ILE A 408 -10.94 8.44 17.19
C ILE A 408 -11.54 8.46 15.78
N ALA A 409 -11.28 7.45 14.95
CA ALA A 409 -11.84 7.37 13.61
C ALA A 409 -13.39 7.32 13.62
N GLU A 410 -14.00 6.56 14.53
CA GLU A 410 -15.45 6.53 14.75
C GLU A 410 -16.02 7.90 15.10
N GLU A 411 -15.38 8.61 16.04
CA GLU A 411 -15.83 9.94 16.48
C GLU A 411 -15.70 10.98 15.36
N LEU A 412 -14.65 10.90 14.53
CA LEU A 412 -14.49 11.74 13.35
C LEU A 412 -15.50 11.38 12.25
N ALA A 413 -15.83 10.09 12.09
CA ALA A 413 -16.87 9.64 11.16
C ALA A 413 -18.26 10.17 11.56
N LYS A 414 -18.61 10.15 12.86
CA LYS A 414 -19.86 10.74 13.38
C LYS A 414 -19.94 12.24 13.07
N ARG A 415 -18.80 12.92 12.91
CA ARG A 415 -18.68 14.33 12.56
C ARG A 415 -18.68 14.58 11.05
N GLY A 416 -18.96 13.53 10.25
CA GLY A 416 -19.18 13.61 8.80
C GLY A 416 -17.91 13.49 7.95
N VAL A 417 -16.82 12.96 8.48
CA VAL A 417 -15.71 12.46 7.67
C VAL A 417 -16.09 11.04 7.18
N SER A 418 -15.76 10.70 5.93
CA SER A 418 -16.10 9.37 5.41
C SER A 418 -15.45 8.26 6.24
N SER A 419 -16.23 7.31 6.78
CA SER A 419 -15.69 6.17 7.53
C SER A 419 -14.75 5.31 6.69
N ALA A 420 -15.03 5.15 5.40
CA ALA A 420 -14.19 4.40 4.46
C ALA A 420 -12.85 5.10 4.13
N ALA A 421 -12.66 6.34 4.57
CA ALA A 421 -11.38 7.04 4.40
C ALA A 421 -10.37 6.74 5.52
N PHE A 422 -10.79 6.11 6.61
CA PHE A 422 -9.92 5.84 7.74
C PHE A 422 -9.26 4.47 7.68
N ILE A 423 -7.96 4.46 7.96
CA ILE A 423 -7.13 3.28 8.18
C ILE A 423 -6.56 3.38 9.59
N CYS A 424 -6.83 2.40 10.45
CA CYS A 424 -6.40 2.41 11.84
C CYS A 424 -5.22 1.49 12.07
N ARG A 425 -4.28 1.92 12.93
CA ARG A 425 -3.09 1.16 13.32
C ARG A 425 -2.76 1.44 14.78
N GLY A 426 -2.29 0.42 15.50
CA GLY A 426 -1.72 0.57 16.84
C GLY A 426 -0.23 0.28 16.81
N TRP A 427 0.52 1.02 17.64
CA TRP A 427 1.95 0.82 17.84
C TRP A 427 2.27 0.39 19.31
N GLY A 428 1.26 0.36 20.17
CA GLY A 428 1.53 0.18 21.60
C GLY A 428 2.58 1.17 22.10
N GLY A 429 3.51 0.72 22.90
CA GLY A 429 4.64 1.50 23.43
C GLY A 429 5.90 1.46 22.55
N THR A 430 5.87 0.86 21.36
CA THR A 430 7.08 0.58 20.54
C THR A 430 7.68 1.80 19.84
N LYS A 431 6.93 2.89 19.72
CA LYS A 431 7.36 4.13 19.04
C LYS A 431 7.33 5.34 20.01
N PRO A 432 8.17 5.36 21.04
CA PRO A 432 8.19 6.48 22.00
C PRO A 432 8.77 7.73 21.35
N VAL A 433 8.21 8.90 21.70
CA VAL A 433 8.70 10.24 21.30
C VAL A 433 9.34 10.98 22.47
N ALA A 434 9.21 10.43 23.70
CA ALA A 434 9.77 10.96 24.92
C ALA A 434 10.12 9.84 25.90
N ASP A 435 10.85 10.17 26.97
CA ASP A 435 11.28 9.17 27.98
C ASP A 435 10.08 8.63 28.77
N ASN A 436 9.90 7.30 28.77
CA ASN A 436 8.83 6.63 29.53
C ASN A 436 9.07 6.63 31.05
N LYS A 437 10.25 7.05 31.53
CA LYS A 437 10.56 7.10 32.97
C LYS A 437 9.89 8.27 33.65
N THR A 438 9.55 9.33 32.93
CA THR A 438 8.89 10.53 33.48
C THR A 438 7.39 10.55 33.16
N ASP A 439 6.59 11.19 34.01
CA ASP A 439 5.14 11.32 33.80
C ASP A 439 4.85 12.17 32.55
N GLU A 440 5.62 13.24 32.36
CA GLU A 440 5.54 14.11 31.19
C GLU A 440 5.89 13.37 29.91
N GLY A 441 6.93 12.53 29.94
CA GLY A 441 7.32 11.73 28.78
C GLY A 441 6.27 10.67 28.46
N ARG A 442 5.72 10.01 29.48
CA ARG A 442 4.60 9.06 29.29
C ARG A 442 3.36 9.75 28.70
N ALA A 443 3.06 10.98 29.15
CA ALA A 443 1.96 11.77 28.58
C ALA A 443 2.17 12.10 27.10
N GLN A 444 3.41 12.42 26.70
CA GLN A 444 3.75 12.66 25.29
C GLN A 444 3.67 11.39 24.43
N ASN A 445 4.00 10.23 25.01
CA ASN A 445 3.93 8.94 24.31
C ASN A 445 2.48 8.48 24.12
N ARG A 446 1.56 8.81 25.03
CA ARG A 446 0.12 8.61 24.86
C ARG A 446 -0.45 9.62 23.85
N ARG A 447 -0.42 9.28 22.57
CA ARG A 447 -0.85 10.15 21.48
C ARG A 447 -1.59 9.39 20.41
N VAL A 448 -2.30 10.15 19.58
CA VAL A 448 -2.82 9.67 18.29
C VAL A 448 -2.24 10.55 17.19
N GLU A 449 -1.75 9.92 16.15
CA GLU A 449 -1.26 10.58 14.95
C GLU A 449 -2.26 10.36 13.83
N ILE A 450 -2.61 11.42 13.11
CA ILE A 450 -3.50 11.35 11.94
C ILE A 450 -2.70 11.87 10.75
N THR A 451 -2.36 10.97 9.82
CA THR A 451 -1.67 11.33 8.60
C THR A 451 -2.66 11.43 7.46
N ILE A 452 -2.73 12.62 6.85
CA ILE A 452 -3.46 12.83 5.60
C ILE A 452 -2.52 12.34 4.50
N LEU A 453 -2.86 11.22 3.89
CA LEU A 453 -2.01 10.53 2.94
C LEU A 453 -2.00 11.30 1.60
N GLU A 454 -0.77 11.61 1.10
CA GLU A 454 -0.52 12.36 -0.15
C GLU A 454 0.25 11.52 -1.18
#